data_ea450423afaab4a3f3ca5857c4d4343c
#
_entry.id   ea450423afaab4a3f3ca5857c4d4343c
#
_cell.length_a   1.000
_cell.length_b   1.000
_cell.length_c   1.000
_cell.angle_alpha   90.00
_cell.angle_beta   90.00
_cell.angle_gamma   90.00
#
_symmetry.space_group_name_H-M   'P 1'
#
loop_
_entity.id
_entity.type
_entity.pdbx_description
1 polymer ?
#
loop_
_entity_poly.entity_id
_entity_poly.type
_entity_poly.pdbx_seq_one_letter_code
_entity_poly.pdbx_strand_id
1 'polypeptide(L)'
;MTTHTISGPCFEDFHHGLEFDAPAVTLGAGHAAWHQALFGDRLRIPLDQHTSRAITGAPGAMVHPLLAINIAIGQSTWASQRVKANLFYRGLILHRSVHVGDTLYTRTKVVGLRQNKTQANRAATGIVALEMTTTNQHGETVLHFWRCPMIPCRNPAAVTGHNDDLDQIGAAATQADVIAALPKHWNLAPTQSWLGWRHDALAIDDHVVVEARDTVTSAPELVRLSLNMAMAHTDSAVSYLGERLVFGGHTIFTCFSQITR
;
A
#
# COMPACT_ATOMS: atom_id res chain seq x y z
N MET A 1 -17.63 -19.68 -31.01
CA MET A 1 -16.91 -19.67 -29.72
C MET A 1 -16.96 -18.23 -29.19
N THR A 2 -17.47 -18.00 -28.00
CA THR A 2 -17.53 -16.65 -27.41
C THR A 2 -16.27 -16.43 -26.57
N THR A 3 -15.53 -15.36 -26.83
CA THR A 3 -14.33 -15.00 -26.07
C THR A 3 -14.71 -14.01 -24.98
N HIS A 4 -14.38 -14.31 -23.74
CA HIS A 4 -14.52 -13.39 -22.61
C HIS A 4 -13.14 -12.91 -22.19
N THR A 5 -12.97 -11.58 -22.04
CA THR A 5 -11.72 -10.97 -21.61
C THR A 5 -11.84 -10.52 -20.17
N ILE A 6 -10.91 -10.94 -19.32
CA ILE A 6 -10.79 -10.45 -17.95
C ILE A 6 -9.79 -9.29 -17.96
N SER A 7 -10.25 -8.11 -17.60
CA SER A 7 -9.42 -6.91 -17.54
C SER A 7 -10.04 -5.88 -16.60
N GLY A 8 -9.19 -5.02 -16.02
CA GLY A 8 -9.66 -3.93 -15.17
C GLY A 8 -10.35 -2.81 -15.93
N PRO A 9 -11.00 -1.89 -15.20
CA PRO A 9 -11.73 -0.77 -15.81
C PRO A 9 -10.80 0.20 -16.54
N CYS A 10 -11.34 0.83 -17.58
CA CYS A 10 -10.80 2.02 -18.22
C CYS A 10 -11.37 3.27 -17.54
N PHE A 11 -10.80 4.45 -17.82
CA PHE A 11 -11.21 5.67 -17.13
C PHE A 11 -12.70 6.01 -17.33
N GLU A 12 -13.27 5.71 -18.48
CA GLU A 12 -14.69 5.92 -18.78
C GLU A 12 -15.66 5.03 -17.98
N ASP A 13 -15.15 3.98 -17.33
CA ASP A 13 -15.97 3.06 -16.53
C ASP A 13 -16.17 3.57 -15.10
N PHE A 14 -15.48 4.64 -14.72
CA PHE A 14 -15.56 5.19 -13.36
C PHE A 14 -16.64 6.28 -13.25
N HIS A 15 -17.31 6.30 -12.11
CA HIS A 15 -18.20 7.38 -11.68
C HIS A 15 -18.05 7.62 -10.18
N HIS A 16 -18.43 8.78 -9.70
CA HIS A 16 -18.42 9.10 -8.26
C HIS A 16 -19.26 8.09 -7.48
N GLY A 17 -18.71 7.66 -6.35
CA GLY A 17 -19.37 6.72 -5.48
C GLY A 17 -19.30 5.25 -5.92
N LEU A 18 -18.68 4.95 -7.08
CA LEU A 18 -18.41 3.55 -7.46
C LEU A 18 -17.53 2.89 -6.41
N GLU A 19 -17.94 1.72 -5.96
CA GLU A 19 -17.23 0.96 -4.95
C GLU A 19 -16.71 -0.36 -5.54
N PHE A 20 -15.55 -0.75 -5.05
CA PHE A 20 -14.92 -2.03 -5.37
C PHE A 20 -14.73 -2.80 -4.07
N ASP A 21 -15.16 -4.03 -4.09
CA ASP A 21 -14.94 -5.02 -3.04
C ASP A 21 -13.93 -6.05 -3.52
N ALA A 22 -13.07 -6.46 -2.63
CA ALA A 22 -12.04 -7.46 -2.92
C ALA A 22 -12.13 -8.61 -1.91
N PRO A 23 -11.68 -9.82 -2.29
CA PRO A 23 -11.60 -10.92 -1.34
C PRO A 23 -10.83 -10.53 -0.08
N ALA A 24 -11.37 -10.87 1.08
CA ALA A 24 -10.70 -10.69 2.36
C ALA A 24 -9.45 -11.58 2.45
N VAL A 25 -8.46 -11.11 3.22
CA VAL A 25 -7.19 -11.84 3.41
C VAL A 25 -6.93 -12.04 4.89
N THR A 26 -6.87 -13.30 5.33
CA THR A 26 -6.38 -13.65 6.66
C THR A 26 -4.85 -13.72 6.65
N LEU A 27 -4.20 -12.90 7.47
CA LEU A 27 -2.76 -12.85 7.57
C LEU A 27 -2.25 -13.98 8.49
N GLY A 28 -1.77 -15.04 7.86
CA GLY A 28 -1.16 -16.17 8.58
C GLY A 28 0.35 -16.02 8.76
N ALA A 29 0.95 -16.93 9.53
CA ALA A 29 2.40 -17.01 9.73
C ALA A 29 3.17 -17.16 8.40
N GLY A 30 2.58 -17.81 7.39
CA GLY A 30 3.16 -17.91 6.06
C GLY A 30 3.35 -16.55 5.39
N HIS A 31 2.38 -15.64 5.47
CA HIS A 31 2.50 -14.28 4.93
C HIS A 31 3.65 -13.52 5.62
N ALA A 32 3.75 -13.62 6.95
CA ALA A 32 4.81 -12.97 7.71
C ALA A 32 6.20 -13.51 7.35
N ALA A 33 6.35 -14.84 7.23
CA ALA A 33 7.60 -15.50 6.87
C ALA A 33 8.04 -15.15 5.44
N TRP A 34 7.11 -15.15 4.46
CA TRP A 34 7.41 -14.73 3.09
C TRP A 34 7.84 -13.28 3.02
N HIS A 35 7.10 -12.40 3.67
CA HIS A 35 7.46 -10.98 3.73
C HIS A 35 8.87 -10.78 4.30
N GLN A 36 9.19 -11.46 5.41
CA GLN A 36 10.52 -11.45 6.02
C GLN A 36 11.61 -11.93 5.04
N ALA A 37 11.34 -13.01 4.31
CA ALA A 37 12.29 -13.57 3.34
C ALA A 37 12.54 -12.65 2.14
N LEU A 38 11.52 -11.87 1.71
CA LEU A 38 11.64 -10.94 0.59
C LEU A 38 12.55 -9.73 0.88
N PHE A 39 12.58 -9.26 2.12
CA PHE A 39 13.20 -7.98 2.48
C PHE A 39 14.31 -8.09 3.51
N GLY A 40 14.42 -9.21 4.23
CA GLY A 40 15.40 -9.35 5.31
C GLY A 40 15.26 -8.29 6.39
N ASP A 41 14.06 -7.73 6.57
CA ASP A 41 13.76 -6.68 7.55
C ASP A 41 14.05 -7.14 8.98
N ARG A 42 14.56 -6.23 9.79
CA ARG A 42 14.99 -6.51 11.17
C ARG A 42 14.14 -5.79 12.22
N LEU A 43 12.97 -5.28 11.85
CA LEU A 43 12.04 -4.69 12.81
C LEU A 43 11.70 -5.72 13.90
N ARG A 44 12.14 -5.47 15.12
CA ARG A 44 12.22 -6.49 16.19
C ARG A 44 10.86 -7.02 16.61
N ILE A 45 9.85 -6.15 16.72
CA ILE A 45 8.52 -6.55 17.23
C ILE A 45 7.86 -7.60 16.31
N PRO A 46 7.76 -7.42 14.97
CA PRO A 46 7.21 -8.46 14.10
C PRO A 46 8.12 -9.68 13.96
N LEU A 47 9.43 -9.53 14.13
CA LEU A 47 10.39 -10.61 13.93
C LEU A 47 10.41 -11.60 15.10
N ASP A 48 10.31 -11.11 16.34
CA ASP A 48 10.32 -11.91 17.56
C ASP A 48 8.90 -12.05 18.12
N GLN A 49 8.30 -13.21 17.94
CA GLN A 49 6.94 -13.49 18.39
C GLN A 49 6.75 -13.41 19.91
N HIS A 50 7.77 -13.78 20.70
CA HIS A 50 7.70 -13.69 22.15
C HIS A 50 7.69 -12.25 22.61
N THR A 51 8.61 -11.45 22.08
CA THR A 51 8.68 -10.02 22.35
C THR A 51 7.42 -9.29 21.85
N SER A 52 6.91 -9.66 20.64
CA SER A 52 5.67 -9.11 20.11
C SER A 52 4.50 -9.28 21.08
N ARG A 53 4.28 -10.48 21.58
CA ARG A 53 3.21 -10.78 22.56
C ARG A 53 3.41 -10.06 23.89
N ALA A 54 4.65 -10.03 24.38
CA ALA A 54 4.99 -9.34 25.64
C ALA A 54 4.74 -7.83 25.56
N ILE A 55 4.95 -7.22 24.40
CA ILE A 55 4.73 -5.79 24.17
C ILE A 55 3.25 -5.50 23.89
N THR A 56 2.64 -6.21 22.96
CA THR A 56 1.30 -5.88 22.47
C THR A 56 0.17 -6.44 23.33
N GLY A 57 0.43 -7.50 24.11
CA GLY A 57 -0.59 -8.23 24.85
C GLY A 57 -1.52 -9.08 23.97
N ALA A 58 -1.32 -9.08 22.65
CA ALA A 58 -2.15 -9.83 21.72
C ALA A 58 -1.77 -11.32 21.67
N PRO A 59 -2.72 -12.24 21.42
CA PRO A 59 -2.44 -13.67 21.35
C PRO A 59 -1.58 -14.04 20.12
N GLY A 60 -1.75 -13.33 18.99
CA GLY A 60 -0.95 -13.47 17.78
C GLY A 60 0.27 -12.54 17.76
N ALA A 61 1.34 -12.95 17.10
CA ALA A 61 2.47 -12.06 16.84
C ALA A 61 2.05 -10.90 15.94
N MET A 62 2.61 -9.71 16.14
CA MET A 62 2.35 -8.57 15.26
C MET A 62 2.85 -8.88 13.84
N VAL A 63 2.02 -8.61 12.87
CA VAL A 63 2.41 -8.61 11.46
C VAL A 63 3.21 -7.35 11.16
N HIS A 64 4.21 -7.46 10.28
CA HIS A 64 4.95 -6.28 9.84
C HIS A 64 3.99 -5.22 9.29
N PRO A 65 4.04 -3.95 9.78
CA PRO A 65 3.08 -2.90 9.39
C PRO A 65 2.97 -2.73 7.88
N LEU A 66 4.10 -2.77 7.20
CA LEU A 66 4.15 -2.63 5.76
C LEU A 66 3.52 -3.83 5.01
N LEU A 67 3.53 -5.05 5.56
CA LEU A 67 2.79 -6.16 4.96
C LEU A 67 1.28 -5.87 4.96
N ALA A 68 0.73 -5.39 6.08
CA ALA A 68 -0.67 -5.00 6.16
C ALA A 68 -1.03 -3.90 5.14
N ILE A 69 -0.18 -2.89 5.01
CA ILE A 69 -0.34 -1.82 4.01
C ILE A 69 -0.34 -2.39 2.58
N ASN A 70 0.59 -3.29 2.24
CA ASN A 70 0.64 -3.87 0.90
C ASN A 70 -0.55 -4.76 0.58
N ILE A 71 -1.07 -5.51 1.55
CA ILE A 71 -2.31 -6.28 1.37
C ILE A 71 -3.48 -5.34 1.08
N ALA A 72 -3.64 -4.27 1.85
CA ALA A 72 -4.69 -3.27 1.62
C ALA A 72 -4.57 -2.61 0.23
N ILE A 73 -3.35 -2.24 -0.18
CA ILE A 73 -3.09 -1.73 -1.52
C ILE A 73 -3.42 -2.79 -2.57
N GLY A 74 -3.00 -4.04 -2.38
CA GLY A 74 -3.30 -5.14 -3.29
C GLY A 74 -4.80 -5.33 -3.48
N GLN A 75 -5.57 -5.39 -2.40
CA GLN A 75 -7.03 -5.47 -2.43
C GLN A 75 -7.66 -4.29 -3.20
N SER A 76 -7.09 -3.08 -3.11
CA SER A 76 -7.60 -1.91 -3.84
C SER A 76 -7.29 -1.93 -5.34
N THR A 77 -6.44 -2.84 -5.82
CA THR A 77 -6.05 -2.90 -7.23
C THR A 77 -7.12 -3.44 -8.16
N TRP A 78 -8.23 -3.94 -7.65
CA TRP A 78 -9.43 -4.21 -8.45
C TRP A 78 -9.86 -2.99 -9.26
N ALA A 79 -9.79 -1.80 -8.67
CA ALA A 79 -10.07 -0.54 -9.34
C ALA A 79 -8.94 -0.08 -10.29
N SER A 80 -7.72 -0.62 -10.15
CA SER A 80 -6.54 -0.03 -10.81
C SER A 80 -5.66 -1.05 -11.52
N GLN A 81 -6.25 -2.12 -12.07
CA GLN A 81 -5.49 -3.14 -12.82
C GLN A 81 -4.72 -2.54 -14.00
N ARG A 82 -5.27 -1.50 -14.65
CA ARG A 82 -4.69 -0.80 -15.80
C ARG A 82 -3.85 0.43 -15.42
N VAL A 83 -3.47 0.56 -14.14
CA VAL A 83 -2.75 1.75 -13.66
C VAL A 83 -1.44 1.98 -14.43
N LYS A 84 -1.20 3.24 -14.81
CA LYS A 84 0.07 3.69 -15.38
C LYS A 84 1.00 4.31 -14.34
N ALA A 85 0.43 5.05 -13.39
CA ALA A 85 1.16 5.68 -12.29
C ALA A 85 0.21 5.90 -11.12
N ASN A 86 0.74 6.00 -9.91
CA ASN A 86 0.00 6.49 -8.75
C ASN A 86 0.60 7.83 -8.35
N LEU A 87 -0.23 8.88 -8.27
CA LEU A 87 0.27 10.26 -8.14
C LEU A 87 0.48 10.68 -6.69
N PHE A 88 -0.33 10.18 -5.78
CA PHE A 88 -0.17 10.43 -4.35
C PHE A 88 -0.77 9.33 -3.47
N TYR A 89 -0.29 9.33 -2.23
CA TYR A 89 -0.93 8.76 -1.05
C TYR A 89 -1.16 9.90 -0.06
N ARG A 90 -2.35 10.01 0.52
CA ARG A 90 -2.69 10.99 1.55
C ARG A 90 -3.31 10.30 2.76
N GLY A 91 -3.02 10.79 3.95
CA GLY A 91 -3.61 10.29 5.19
C GLY A 91 -3.29 8.84 5.52
N LEU A 92 -2.24 8.26 4.94
CA LEU A 92 -1.90 6.86 5.15
C LEU A 92 -1.35 6.66 6.55
N ILE A 93 -2.22 6.23 7.45
CA ILE A 93 -1.90 5.92 8.85
C ILE A 93 -2.40 4.52 9.17
N LEU A 94 -1.56 3.73 9.83
CA LEU A 94 -1.94 2.48 10.46
C LEU A 94 -2.58 2.81 11.82
N HIS A 95 -3.92 2.80 11.89
CA HIS A 95 -4.66 3.12 13.10
C HIS A 95 -4.62 2.02 14.16
N ARG A 96 -4.25 0.79 13.75
CA ARG A 96 -4.23 -0.38 14.60
C ARG A 96 -3.18 -1.37 14.13
N SER A 97 -2.44 -1.95 15.06
CA SER A 97 -1.56 -3.09 14.75
C SER A 97 -2.37 -4.30 14.27
N VAL A 98 -1.81 -5.02 13.32
CA VAL A 98 -2.37 -6.26 12.76
C VAL A 98 -1.56 -7.43 13.29
N HIS A 99 -2.24 -8.52 13.63
CA HIS A 99 -1.64 -9.71 14.20
C HIS A 99 -1.89 -10.95 13.33
N VAL A 100 -1.04 -11.93 13.46
CA VAL A 100 -1.24 -13.24 12.82
C VAL A 100 -2.58 -13.81 13.26
N GLY A 101 -3.45 -14.11 12.29
CA GLY A 101 -4.82 -14.53 12.49
C GLY A 101 -5.86 -13.44 12.14
N ASP A 102 -5.45 -12.18 12.05
CA ASP A 102 -6.37 -11.12 11.62
C ASP A 102 -6.73 -11.24 10.14
N THR A 103 -7.96 -10.90 9.82
CA THR A 103 -8.48 -10.86 8.45
C THR A 103 -8.73 -9.41 8.04
N LEU A 104 -8.16 -9.00 6.91
CA LEU A 104 -8.29 -7.65 6.37
C LEU A 104 -9.34 -7.60 5.26
N TYR A 105 -10.23 -6.61 5.36
CA TYR A 105 -11.29 -6.29 4.41
C TYR A 105 -11.04 -4.86 3.92
N THR A 106 -10.76 -4.69 2.62
CA THR A 106 -10.53 -3.35 2.05
C THR A 106 -11.65 -2.98 1.11
N ARG A 107 -12.35 -1.89 1.44
CA ARG A 107 -13.32 -1.22 0.56
C ARG A 107 -12.61 -0.08 -0.15
N THR A 108 -12.83 0.02 -1.45
CA THR A 108 -12.28 1.09 -2.30
C THR A 108 -13.42 1.84 -2.94
N LYS A 109 -13.48 3.16 -2.75
CA LYS A 109 -14.53 4.04 -3.26
C LYS A 109 -13.94 5.13 -4.15
N VAL A 110 -14.58 5.41 -5.28
CA VAL A 110 -14.24 6.54 -6.16
C VAL A 110 -14.77 7.83 -5.57
N VAL A 111 -13.89 8.77 -5.28
CA VAL A 111 -14.22 10.06 -4.66
C VAL A 111 -13.85 11.27 -5.50
N GLY A 112 -13.16 11.06 -6.63
CA GLY A 112 -12.85 12.14 -7.58
C GLY A 112 -12.34 11.63 -8.90
N LEU A 113 -12.64 12.38 -9.97
CA LEU A 113 -12.32 12.04 -11.35
C LEU A 113 -11.83 13.27 -12.08
N ARG A 114 -10.65 13.19 -12.69
CA ARG A 114 -10.13 14.26 -13.53
C ARG A 114 -9.47 13.69 -14.78
N GLN A 115 -9.97 14.07 -15.95
CA GLN A 115 -9.30 13.73 -17.19
C GLN A 115 -8.02 14.55 -17.36
N ASN A 116 -6.94 13.91 -17.78
CA ASN A 116 -5.70 14.59 -18.10
C ASN A 116 -5.85 15.43 -19.37
N LYS A 117 -5.14 16.55 -19.44
CA LYS A 117 -5.09 17.38 -20.65
C LYS A 117 -4.62 16.54 -21.82
N THR A 118 -5.33 16.66 -22.95
CA THR A 118 -4.96 16.00 -24.20
C THR A 118 -3.59 16.51 -24.66
N GLN A 119 -2.72 15.60 -25.05
CA GLN A 119 -1.41 15.89 -25.62
C GLN A 119 -1.32 15.24 -27.00
N ALA A 120 -0.69 15.93 -27.95
CA ALA A 120 -0.43 15.35 -29.27
C ALA A 120 0.36 14.03 -29.13
N ASN A 121 -0.07 13.00 -29.85
CA ASN A 121 0.56 11.67 -29.87
C ASN A 121 0.51 10.88 -28.55
N ARG A 122 -0.35 11.26 -27.60
CA ARG A 122 -0.60 10.48 -26.38
C ARG A 122 -2.06 10.08 -26.28
N ALA A 123 -2.28 8.79 -25.99
CA ALA A 123 -3.62 8.30 -25.69
C ALA A 123 -4.18 8.96 -24.44
N ALA A 124 -5.49 9.25 -24.44
CA ALA A 124 -6.19 9.87 -23.34
C ALA A 124 -6.07 9.02 -22.06
N THR A 125 -5.93 9.70 -20.94
CA THR A 125 -5.89 9.12 -19.60
C THR A 125 -6.68 9.98 -18.63
N GLY A 126 -7.09 9.42 -17.53
CA GLY A 126 -7.67 10.17 -16.43
C GLY A 126 -7.07 9.74 -15.09
N ILE A 127 -7.35 10.55 -14.11
CA ILE A 127 -6.91 10.36 -12.72
C ILE A 127 -8.14 10.03 -11.90
N VAL A 128 -8.07 8.93 -11.16
CA VAL A 128 -9.15 8.45 -10.29
C VAL A 128 -8.69 8.59 -8.85
N ALA A 129 -9.31 9.48 -8.08
CA ALA A 129 -9.07 9.55 -6.65
C ALA A 129 -9.90 8.46 -5.94
N LEU A 130 -9.20 7.61 -5.23
CA LEU A 130 -9.76 6.47 -4.50
C LEU A 130 -9.59 6.69 -3.00
N GLU A 131 -10.68 6.51 -2.26
CA GLU A 131 -10.69 6.39 -0.81
C GLU A 131 -10.66 4.91 -0.44
N MET A 132 -9.72 4.50 0.39
CA MET A 132 -9.61 3.14 0.90
C MET A 132 -9.85 3.11 2.40
N THR A 133 -10.72 2.19 2.82
CA THR A 133 -10.94 1.84 4.21
C THR A 133 -10.68 0.35 4.38
N THR A 134 -9.71 -0.01 5.21
CA THR A 134 -9.42 -1.39 5.58
C THR A 134 -9.83 -1.62 7.02
N THR A 135 -10.64 -2.65 7.25
CA THR A 135 -11.06 -3.08 8.59
C THR A 135 -10.55 -4.51 8.87
N ASN A 136 -10.53 -4.86 10.15
CA ASN A 136 -10.32 -6.25 10.57
C ASN A 136 -11.65 -7.01 10.69
N GLN A 137 -11.60 -8.29 11.13
CA GLN A 137 -12.76 -9.17 11.35
C GLN A 137 -13.76 -8.66 12.40
N HIS A 138 -13.38 -7.67 13.19
CA HIS A 138 -14.25 -7.05 14.21
C HIS A 138 -14.85 -5.73 13.72
N GLY A 139 -14.65 -5.36 12.45
CA GLY A 139 -15.10 -4.09 11.89
C GLY A 139 -14.28 -2.88 12.32
N GLU A 140 -13.15 -3.09 12.98
CA GLU A 140 -12.29 -2.01 13.48
C GLU A 140 -11.38 -1.51 12.36
N THR A 141 -11.28 -0.18 12.21
CA THR A 141 -10.42 0.44 11.19
C THR A 141 -8.96 0.15 11.45
N VAL A 142 -8.29 -0.46 10.46
CA VAL A 142 -6.86 -0.73 10.41
C VAL A 142 -6.13 0.35 9.63
N LEU A 143 -6.65 0.69 8.43
CA LEU A 143 -6.10 1.70 7.54
C LEU A 143 -7.23 2.56 6.97
N HIS A 144 -6.99 3.84 6.84
CA HIS A 144 -7.83 4.74 6.06
C HIS A 144 -6.93 5.74 5.36
N PHE A 145 -7.04 5.84 4.03
CA PHE A 145 -6.18 6.71 3.23
C PHE A 145 -6.74 6.93 1.82
N TRP A 146 -6.14 7.86 1.09
CA TRP A 146 -6.46 8.14 -0.31
C TRP A 146 -5.26 7.87 -1.20
N ARG A 147 -5.53 7.38 -2.40
CA ARG A 147 -4.54 7.27 -3.47
C ARG A 147 -5.14 7.69 -4.81
N CYS A 148 -4.28 7.98 -5.78
CA CYS A 148 -4.71 8.62 -7.01
C CYS A 148 -4.04 7.98 -8.24
N PRO A 149 -4.54 6.82 -8.71
CA PRO A 149 -4.03 6.16 -9.90
C PRO A 149 -4.41 6.91 -11.19
N MET A 150 -3.49 6.92 -12.13
CA MET A 150 -3.72 7.33 -13.51
C MET A 150 -4.12 6.11 -14.33
N ILE A 151 -5.30 6.15 -14.93
CA ILE A 151 -5.91 5.05 -15.70
C ILE A 151 -6.05 5.47 -17.18
N PRO A 152 -5.74 4.60 -18.15
CA PRO A 152 -5.95 4.87 -19.56
C PRO A 152 -7.43 4.92 -19.89
N CYS A 153 -7.80 5.77 -20.85
CA CYS A 153 -9.10 5.71 -21.50
C CYS A 153 -9.14 4.51 -22.47
N ARG A 154 -10.33 3.94 -22.67
CA ARG A 154 -10.59 2.92 -23.69
C ARG A 154 -10.48 3.54 -25.08
N ASN A 155 -11.11 4.70 -25.27
CA ASN A 155 -10.95 5.49 -26.47
C ASN A 155 -9.76 6.44 -26.32
N PRO A 156 -8.69 6.31 -27.16
CA PRO A 156 -7.55 7.22 -27.12
C PRO A 156 -7.86 8.70 -27.29
N ALA A 157 -9.02 9.02 -27.88
CA ALA A 157 -9.51 10.38 -28.09
C ALA A 157 -10.69 10.75 -27.16
N ALA A 158 -10.87 10.04 -26.06
CA ALA A 158 -11.98 10.27 -25.13
C ALA A 158 -11.98 11.71 -24.58
N VAL A 159 -13.19 12.26 -24.45
CA VAL A 159 -13.48 13.49 -23.71
C VAL A 159 -14.62 13.18 -22.74
N THR A 160 -14.30 12.99 -21.46
CA THR A 160 -15.26 12.55 -20.46
C THR A 160 -15.93 13.70 -19.70
N GLY A 161 -15.35 14.89 -19.73
CA GLY A 161 -15.84 16.05 -18.99
C GLY A 161 -15.48 16.05 -17.48
N HIS A 162 -14.87 14.99 -16.95
CA HIS A 162 -14.45 14.94 -15.56
C HIS A 162 -13.30 15.93 -15.29
N ASN A 163 -13.48 16.81 -14.30
CA ASN A 163 -12.52 17.88 -13.97
C ASN A 163 -12.55 18.25 -12.48
N ASP A 164 -12.58 17.27 -11.58
CA ASP A 164 -12.58 17.52 -10.14
C ASP A 164 -11.27 18.15 -9.70
N ASP A 165 -11.35 18.97 -8.65
CA ASP A 165 -10.18 19.45 -7.92
C ASP A 165 -9.66 18.37 -6.97
N LEU A 166 -8.64 17.64 -7.42
CA LEU A 166 -8.06 16.54 -6.66
C LEU A 166 -7.23 17.03 -5.47
N ASP A 167 -6.92 18.31 -5.37
CA ASP A 167 -6.18 18.85 -4.24
C ASP A 167 -7.06 18.96 -2.98
N GLN A 168 -8.37 18.99 -3.16
CA GLN A 168 -9.36 18.96 -2.09
C GLN A 168 -9.68 17.55 -1.58
N ILE A 169 -9.15 16.49 -2.21
CA ILE A 169 -9.47 15.11 -1.87
C ILE A 169 -8.44 14.55 -0.91
N GLY A 170 -8.92 14.16 0.27
CA GLY A 170 -8.12 13.58 1.34
C GLY A 170 -7.21 14.61 2.02
N ALA A 171 -7.06 14.48 3.31
CA ALA A 171 -6.13 15.28 4.09
C ALA A 171 -4.77 14.59 4.21
N ALA A 172 -3.68 15.36 4.25
CA ALA A 172 -2.39 14.85 4.68
C ALA A 172 -2.47 14.45 6.16
N ALA A 173 -1.78 13.37 6.53
CA ALA A 173 -1.65 12.99 7.93
C ALA A 173 -0.86 14.06 8.69
N THR A 174 -1.40 14.51 9.81
CA THR A 174 -0.70 15.42 10.72
C THR A 174 0.10 14.63 11.76
N GLN A 175 1.04 15.29 12.44
CA GLN A 175 1.73 14.70 13.58
C GLN A 175 0.74 14.28 14.69
N ALA A 176 -0.30 15.06 14.90
CA ALA A 176 -1.34 14.72 15.89
C ALA A 176 -2.07 13.42 15.53
N ASP A 177 -2.39 13.21 14.26
CA ASP A 177 -3.03 11.97 13.79
C ASP A 177 -2.12 10.75 14.01
N VAL A 178 -0.83 10.89 13.73
CA VAL A 178 0.14 9.82 13.96
C VAL A 178 0.25 9.50 15.46
N ILE A 179 0.34 10.52 16.32
CA ILE A 179 0.38 10.34 17.78
C ILE A 179 -0.92 9.68 18.30
N ALA A 180 -2.07 10.09 17.76
CA ALA A 180 -3.36 9.50 18.14
C ALA A 180 -3.48 8.01 17.78
N ALA A 181 -2.80 7.58 16.71
CA ALA A 181 -2.78 6.20 16.26
C ALA A 181 -1.79 5.30 17.05
N LEU A 182 -0.92 5.88 17.88
CA LEU A 182 0.03 5.09 18.68
C LEU A 182 -0.71 4.23 19.71
N PRO A 183 -0.34 2.94 19.86
CA PRO A 183 -0.96 2.05 20.83
C PRO A 183 -0.62 2.47 22.28
N LYS A 184 -1.62 2.90 23.03
CA LYS A 184 -1.44 3.38 24.42
C LYS A 184 -1.29 2.27 25.46
N HIS A 185 -1.64 1.04 25.10
CA HIS A 185 -1.67 -0.12 25.99
C HIS A 185 -0.42 -1.02 25.89
N TRP A 186 0.52 -0.70 24.99
CA TRP A 186 1.70 -1.51 24.81
C TRP A 186 2.63 -1.43 26.03
N ASN A 187 3.13 -2.60 26.45
CA ASN A 187 4.17 -2.69 27.47
C ASN A 187 5.55 -2.54 26.81
N LEU A 188 6.17 -1.38 26.93
CA LEU A 188 7.48 -1.12 26.32
C LEU A 188 8.66 -1.56 27.18
N ALA A 189 8.45 -2.13 28.38
CA ALA A 189 9.54 -2.59 29.25
C ALA A 189 10.52 -3.56 28.55
N PRO A 190 10.09 -4.52 27.70
CA PRO A 190 11.01 -5.38 26.97
C PRO A 190 11.97 -4.65 26.03
N THR A 191 11.64 -3.42 25.60
CA THR A 191 12.47 -2.66 24.66
C THR A 191 13.62 -1.90 25.35
N GLN A 192 13.61 -1.79 26.67
CA GLN A 192 14.59 -0.98 27.42
C GLN A 192 16.03 -1.50 27.28
N SER A 193 16.19 -2.81 27.11
CA SER A 193 17.51 -3.44 26.92
C SER A 193 18.00 -3.44 25.48
N TRP A 194 17.20 -2.96 24.52
CA TRP A 194 17.61 -2.97 23.13
C TRP A 194 18.74 -1.98 22.86
N LEU A 195 19.77 -2.49 22.18
CA LEU A 195 20.87 -1.66 21.68
C LEU A 195 20.48 -1.07 20.32
N GLY A 196 21.03 0.08 20.01
CA GLY A 196 20.82 0.80 18.77
C GLY A 196 20.52 2.28 19.03
N TRP A 197 20.31 3.00 17.96
CA TRP A 197 19.97 4.42 18.04
C TRP A 197 18.55 4.59 18.57
N ARG A 198 18.42 5.45 19.55
CA ARG A 198 17.14 5.85 20.08
C ARG A 198 16.73 7.17 19.45
N HIS A 199 15.43 7.46 19.50
CA HIS A 199 14.86 8.70 19.01
C HIS A 199 15.60 9.95 19.56
N ASP A 200 16.04 9.94 20.81
CA ASP A 200 16.77 11.01 21.47
C ASP A 200 18.23 11.15 21.01
N ALA A 201 18.76 10.19 20.30
CA ALA A 201 20.09 10.24 19.69
C ALA A 201 20.10 10.81 18.27
N LEU A 202 18.93 11.16 17.70
CA LEU A 202 18.78 11.69 16.35
C LEU A 202 18.30 13.13 16.41
N ALA A 203 18.92 14.00 15.62
CA ALA A 203 18.50 15.38 15.42
C ALA A 203 17.79 15.56 14.07
N ILE A 204 17.01 16.64 13.95
CA ILE A 204 16.48 17.03 12.64
C ILE A 204 17.67 17.33 11.72
N ASP A 205 17.58 16.89 10.47
CA ASP A 205 18.62 17.00 9.43
C ASP A 205 19.82 16.05 9.59
N ASP A 206 19.77 15.11 10.52
CA ASP A 206 20.79 14.04 10.57
C ASP A 206 20.74 13.16 9.31
N HIS A 207 21.91 12.86 8.78
CA HIS A 207 22.08 11.98 7.62
C HIS A 207 22.57 10.60 8.05
N VAL A 208 21.76 9.58 7.86
CA VAL A 208 22.14 8.19 8.07
C VAL A 208 22.53 7.56 6.73
N VAL A 209 23.79 7.20 6.59
CA VAL A 209 24.32 6.57 5.36
C VAL A 209 24.40 5.06 5.55
N VAL A 210 23.72 4.33 4.68
CA VAL A 210 23.83 2.87 4.58
C VAL A 210 24.80 2.54 3.46
N GLU A 211 25.98 2.03 3.78
CA GLU A 211 27.04 1.77 2.79
C GLU A 211 26.72 0.61 1.85
N ALA A 212 26.05 -0.44 2.35
CA ALA A 212 25.68 -1.58 1.56
C ALA A 212 24.42 -1.30 0.72
N ARG A 213 24.49 -1.58 -0.57
CA ARG A 213 23.34 -1.50 -1.49
C ARG A 213 22.55 -2.81 -1.45
N ASP A 214 21.28 -2.71 -1.80
CA ASP A 214 20.41 -3.86 -1.99
C ASP A 214 19.92 -3.93 -3.43
N THR A 215 19.46 -5.11 -3.87
CA THR A 215 19.03 -5.36 -5.23
C THR A 215 17.53 -5.60 -5.29
N VAL A 216 16.85 -4.90 -6.20
CA VAL A 216 15.43 -5.09 -6.45
C VAL A 216 15.19 -6.37 -7.25
N THR A 217 15.05 -7.51 -6.57
CA THR A 217 14.92 -8.84 -7.21
C THR A 217 13.54 -9.45 -7.06
N SER A 218 12.90 -9.33 -5.91
CA SER A 218 11.69 -10.06 -5.53
C SER A 218 10.39 -9.25 -5.70
N ALA A 219 10.37 -8.30 -6.64
CA ALA A 219 9.19 -7.46 -6.85
C ALA A 219 7.95 -8.24 -7.33
N PRO A 220 8.02 -9.23 -8.24
CA PRO A 220 6.86 -10.04 -8.61
C PRO A 220 6.33 -10.90 -7.49
N GLU A 221 7.19 -11.36 -6.59
CA GLU A 221 6.80 -12.16 -5.44
C GLU A 221 5.96 -11.32 -4.47
N LEU A 222 6.34 -10.07 -4.22
CA LEU A 222 5.53 -9.14 -3.43
C LEU A 222 4.18 -8.85 -4.09
N VAL A 223 4.13 -8.70 -5.41
CA VAL A 223 2.88 -8.51 -6.16
C VAL A 223 1.93 -9.68 -5.90
N ARG A 224 2.42 -10.93 -5.95
CA ARG A 224 1.63 -12.12 -5.66
C ARG A 224 1.24 -12.21 -4.19
N LEU A 225 2.18 -11.95 -3.27
CA LEU A 225 1.93 -11.98 -1.83
C LEU A 225 0.84 -10.99 -1.41
N SER A 226 0.82 -9.82 -2.02
CA SER A 226 -0.15 -8.76 -1.74
C SER A 226 -1.45 -8.87 -2.56
N LEU A 227 -1.57 -9.86 -3.45
CA LEU A 227 -2.69 -10.02 -4.40
C LEU A 227 -2.89 -8.79 -5.30
N ASN A 228 -1.82 -8.08 -5.61
CA ASN A 228 -1.85 -6.89 -6.45
C ASN A 228 -2.10 -7.28 -7.91
N MET A 229 -3.18 -6.74 -8.50
CA MET A 229 -3.64 -7.06 -9.85
C MET A 229 -3.18 -6.05 -10.91
N ALA A 230 -2.36 -5.05 -10.54
CA ALA A 230 -1.88 -4.06 -11.50
C ALA A 230 -0.99 -4.74 -12.56
N MET A 231 -1.50 -4.83 -13.79
CA MET A 231 -0.91 -5.62 -14.88
C MET A 231 0.52 -5.21 -15.20
N ALA A 232 0.85 -3.92 -15.10
CA ALA A 232 2.20 -3.42 -15.37
C ALA A 232 3.30 -4.00 -14.43
N HIS A 233 2.91 -4.58 -13.28
CA HIS A 233 3.84 -5.19 -12.35
C HIS A 233 4.17 -6.65 -12.68
N THR A 234 3.39 -7.27 -13.56
CA THR A 234 3.56 -8.69 -13.93
C THR A 234 3.83 -8.90 -15.42
N ASP A 235 3.37 -7.98 -16.28
CA ASP A 235 3.46 -8.11 -17.73
C ASP A 235 4.13 -6.87 -18.35
N SER A 236 5.29 -7.08 -18.99
CA SER A 236 6.01 -6.02 -19.68
C SER A 236 5.30 -5.51 -20.93
N ALA A 237 4.47 -6.34 -21.58
CA ALA A 237 3.77 -5.95 -22.81
C ALA A 237 2.68 -4.89 -22.58
N VAL A 238 2.12 -4.83 -21.37
CA VAL A 238 1.11 -3.82 -21.00
C VAL A 238 1.70 -2.63 -20.24
N SER A 239 2.98 -2.71 -19.88
CA SER A 239 3.70 -1.61 -19.26
C SER A 239 4.02 -0.52 -20.30
N TYR A 240 3.80 0.73 -19.93
CA TYR A 240 4.14 1.87 -20.81
C TYR A 240 5.67 2.08 -20.98
N LEU A 241 6.50 1.38 -20.22
CA LEU A 241 7.96 1.43 -20.30
C LEU A 241 8.53 0.34 -21.25
N GLY A 242 7.71 -0.60 -21.74
CA GLY A 242 8.20 -1.78 -22.45
C GLY A 242 8.91 -2.81 -21.58
N GLU A 243 9.03 -2.51 -20.28
CA GLU A 243 9.60 -3.38 -19.26
C GLU A 243 8.61 -3.48 -18.09
N ARG A 244 8.71 -4.56 -17.30
CA ARG A 244 7.88 -4.72 -16.13
C ARG A 244 8.16 -3.63 -15.09
N LEU A 245 7.13 -2.89 -14.71
CA LEU A 245 7.24 -1.85 -13.70
C LEU A 245 7.35 -2.48 -12.30
N VAL A 246 8.38 -2.13 -11.56
CA VAL A 246 8.51 -2.52 -10.15
C VAL A 246 7.34 -1.93 -9.34
N PHE A 247 6.68 -2.76 -8.55
CA PHE A 247 5.67 -2.28 -7.61
C PHE A 247 6.32 -1.36 -6.57
N GLY A 248 5.80 -0.13 -6.44
CA GLY A 248 6.37 0.88 -5.53
C GLY A 248 6.45 0.44 -4.07
N GLY A 249 5.56 -0.44 -3.64
CA GLY A 249 5.65 -1.10 -2.34
C GLY A 249 6.98 -1.82 -2.14
N HIS A 250 7.50 -2.51 -3.15
CA HIS A 250 8.80 -3.19 -3.06
C HIS A 250 9.94 -2.20 -2.78
N THR A 251 9.99 -1.09 -3.51
CA THR A 251 11.05 -0.07 -3.33
C THR A 251 10.99 0.54 -1.93
N ILE A 252 9.80 0.90 -1.45
CA ILE A 252 9.59 1.45 -0.11
C ILE A 252 10.07 0.46 0.96
N PHE A 253 9.74 -0.82 0.81
CA PHE A 253 10.15 -1.85 1.76
C PHE A 253 11.65 -2.09 1.77
N THR A 254 12.27 -2.15 0.60
CA THR A 254 13.72 -2.30 0.50
C THR A 254 14.42 -1.15 1.25
N CYS A 255 13.95 0.09 1.06
CA CYS A 255 14.47 1.23 1.81
C CYS A 255 14.24 1.09 3.33
N PHE A 256 13.03 0.70 3.73
CA PHE A 256 12.69 0.54 5.15
C PHE A 256 13.54 -0.56 5.81
N SER A 257 13.77 -1.69 5.13
CA SER A 257 14.59 -2.78 5.67
C SER A 257 16.05 -2.37 5.91
N GLN A 258 16.54 -1.35 5.21
CA GLN A 258 17.88 -0.80 5.46
C GLN A 258 17.94 0.02 6.75
N ILE A 259 16.83 0.70 7.12
CA ILE A 259 16.78 1.51 8.35
C ILE A 259 16.75 0.62 9.60
N THR A 260 16.30 -0.63 9.47
CA THR A 260 16.21 -1.59 10.58
C THR A 260 17.49 -2.42 10.79
N ARG A 261 18.60 -2.07 10.16
CA ARG A 261 19.92 -2.71 10.29
C ARG A 261 20.63 -2.46 11.64
#